data_ea221ddf91775c0be9daa347593502d5
#
_entry.id   ea221ddf91775c0be9daa347593502d5
#
_cell.length_a   1.000
_cell.length_b   1.000
_cell.length_c   1.000
_cell.angle_alpha   90.00
_cell.angle_beta   90.00
_cell.angle_gamma   90.00
#
_symmetry.space_group_name_H-M   'P 1'
#
loop_
_entity.id
_entity.type
_entity.pdbx_description
1 polymer ?
#
loop_
_entity_poly.entity_id
_entity_poly.type
_entity_poly.pdbx_seq_one_letter_code
_entity_poly.pdbx_strand_id
1 'polypeptide(L)'
;MRYVSALVLAAVLAGSGCGGKSAPSGSTEPLVIVTVSPNSVTVLRDATQAFTAKVSGTSNAAVTWSVQESAGGTIDSAGNYTPPPNGAGTFNILATSQADSVATGVAVVVVPLPQVTINPPAITVHPDGTQTFAATLSGLTNTAVKLTVQEMGGGQINSAGLYTAPAAGGFYHVVAASAEETAVTASATVTVTASTSGFTPTGSLNEPRGLHTATLLPNGKVFVAYGSNSSSYAEATGYVGLTSIEVYDPGSGTFTEIVEDDGVGIFGHTATLLPNGNVLLAGGFVNSIWDYGGSTSDNGAGLYNSATGVFSATGSMTANRGDHTATVLASGKVLIAGGADSDPTGTGLASAELYDPSAGTFTTTGSMAVGRFLHTATLLQNGKVLVVGGALTSTSDPVASAELYDPATGIFTPTGAMTTGREQHTATLLADGRVLIAGGTTSTGAGGLQPTATVEVYDPSTGSFSVSGSMAVARSLHTATLLPSGKVLVAGGGDDNSTAEIYDPASGSFSITGGMEIGRSGHTATLLTNGSVLVAGGGIYAGLASAELYQ
;
A
#
# COMPACT_ATOMS: atom_id res chain seq x y z
N MET A 1 -24.65 9.47 -18.99
CA MET A 1 -25.27 9.57 -20.31
C MET A 1 -26.32 8.47 -20.42
N ARG A 2 -27.51 8.82 -20.87
CA ARG A 2 -28.74 8.03 -20.76
C ARG A 2 -28.70 6.83 -21.71
N TYR A 3 -29.00 5.65 -21.19
CA TYR A 3 -29.31 4.47 -21.99
C TYR A 3 -30.66 4.66 -22.70
N VAL A 4 -30.66 4.56 -24.03
CA VAL A 4 -31.88 4.45 -24.83
C VAL A 4 -32.08 2.98 -25.15
N SER A 5 -33.04 2.35 -24.50
CA SER A 5 -33.52 1.02 -24.87
C SER A 5 -34.42 1.16 -26.11
N ALA A 6 -33.99 0.61 -27.22
CA ALA A 6 -34.84 0.47 -28.38
C ALA A 6 -35.66 -0.83 -28.29
N LEU A 7 -36.93 -0.67 -28.00
CA LEU A 7 -37.93 -1.73 -28.03
C LEU A 7 -38.35 -1.95 -29.50
N VAL A 8 -37.98 -3.09 -30.09
CA VAL A 8 -38.49 -3.48 -31.43
C VAL A 8 -39.85 -4.14 -31.26
N LEU A 9 -40.89 -3.40 -31.62
CA LEU A 9 -42.26 -3.85 -31.64
C LEU A 9 -42.55 -4.55 -32.97
N ALA A 10 -42.78 -5.88 -32.96
CA ALA A 10 -43.22 -6.61 -34.13
C ALA A 10 -44.70 -6.26 -34.44
N ALA A 11 -44.92 -5.57 -35.55
CA ALA A 11 -46.28 -5.27 -36.01
C ALA A 11 -46.83 -6.46 -36.78
N VAL A 12 -47.87 -7.08 -36.22
CA VAL A 12 -48.73 -8.04 -36.95
C VAL A 12 -49.77 -7.20 -37.70
N LEU A 13 -49.70 -7.17 -39.03
CA LEU A 13 -50.75 -6.61 -39.90
C LEU A 13 -51.85 -7.65 -40.05
N ALA A 14 -53.01 -7.41 -39.41
CA ALA A 14 -54.27 -8.07 -39.75
C ALA A 14 -54.97 -7.24 -40.82
N GLY A 15 -54.97 -7.73 -42.05
CA GLY A 15 -55.76 -7.14 -43.13
C GLY A 15 -57.14 -7.85 -43.21
N SER A 16 -58.20 -7.16 -42.89
CA SER A 16 -59.58 -7.58 -43.14
C SER A 16 -60.00 -7.19 -44.54
N GLY A 17 -60.22 -8.18 -45.38
CA GLY A 17 -60.86 -8.02 -46.70
C GLY A 17 -61.94 -9.07 -46.89
N CYS A 18 -63.19 -8.64 -46.81
CA CYS A 18 -64.40 -9.44 -47.06
C CYS A 18 -64.56 -9.68 -48.56
N GLY A 19 -64.71 -10.94 -49.00
CA GLY A 19 -65.04 -11.32 -50.38
C GLY A 19 -65.24 -12.82 -50.44
N GLY A 20 -66.51 -13.27 -50.34
CA GLY A 20 -66.89 -14.66 -50.39
C GLY A 20 -66.67 -15.28 -51.74
N LYS A 21 -66.02 -16.45 -51.77
CA LYS A 21 -66.23 -17.54 -52.74
C LYS A 21 -65.93 -18.86 -52.03
N SER A 22 -66.83 -19.83 -52.34
CA SER A 22 -66.85 -21.19 -51.82
C SER A 22 -65.50 -21.89 -51.87
N ALA A 23 -65.16 -22.58 -50.83
CA ALA A 23 -63.96 -23.38 -50.62
C ALA A 23 -63.96 -24.65 -51.45
N PRO A 24 -62.80 -25.03 -52.03
CA PRO A 24 -62.46 -26.41 -52.25
C PRO A 24 -61.82 -26.93 -50.92
N SER A 25 -62.16 -28.16 -50.55
CA SER A 25 -61.55 -28.93 -49.49
C SER A 25 -60.03 -29.07 -49.73
N GLY A 26 -59.24 -28.16 -49.25
CA GLY A 26 -57.79 -28.23 -49.23
C GLY A 26 -57.31 -28.78 -47.93
N SER A 27 -56.54 -29.85 -47.94
CA SER A 27 -55.77 -30.36 -46.85
C SER A 27 -54.96 -29.20 -46.24
N THR A 28 -55.20 -28.81 -44.99
CA THR A 28 -54.32 -27.90 -44.25
C THR A 28 -53.00 -28.62 -44.03
N GLU A 29 -52.05 -28.46 -44.94
CA GLU A 29 -50.68 -28.89 -44.64
C GLU A 29 -50.26 -28.21 -43.33
N PRO A 30 -49.68 -28.96 -42.38
CA PRO A 30 -49.26 -28.37 -41.13
C PRO A 30 -48.19 -27.30 -41.42
N LEU A 31 -48.41 -26.11 -40.80
CA LEU A 31 -47.47 -25.00 -40.94
C LEU A 31 -46.06 -25.44 -40.47
N VAL A 32 -45.09 -25.31 -41.38
CA VAL A 32 -43.67 -25.60 -41.03
C VAL A 32 -43.14 -24.48 -40.18
N ILE A 33 -42.67 -24.83 -38.99
CA ILE A 33 -42.07 -23.88 -38.03
C ILE A 33 -40.64 -24.31 -37.72
N VAL A 34 -39.69 -23.38 -37.80
CA VAL A 34 -38.28 -23.56 -37.42
C VAL A 34 -37.98 -22.77 -36.18
N THR A 35 -37.42 -23.42 -35.16
CA THR A 35 -36.92 -22.76 -33.94
C THR A 35 -35.43 -23.00 -33.82
N VAL A 36 -34.67 -21.97 -33.46
CA VAL A 36 -33.21 -22.03 -33.26
C VAL A 36 -32.87 -21.89 -31.77
N SER A 37 -31.94 -22.69 -31.30
CA SER A 37 -31.45 -22.65 -29.94
C SER A 37 -29.92 -22.65 -29.89
N PRO A 38 -29.29 -21.75 -29.10
CA PRO A 38 -29.92 -20.65 -28.36
C PRO A 38 -30.51 -19.60 -29.32
N ASN A 39 -31.58 -18.91 -28.90
CA ASN A 39 -32.22 -17.87 -29.71
C ASN A 39 -31.53 -16.49 -29.59
N SER A 40 -30.66 -16.32 -28.58
CA SER A 40 -29.80 -15.16 -28.42
C SER A 40 -28.59 -15.56 -27.59
N VAL A 41 -27.39 -15.07 -27.98
CA VAL A 41 -26.14 -15.37 -27.29
C VAL A 41 -25.09 -14.30 -27.61
N THR A 42 -24.20 -14.04 -26.63
CA THR A 42 -22.97 -13.28 -26.87
C THR A 42 -21.84 -14.26 -27.15
N VAL A 43 -21.15 -14.06 -28.30
CA VAL A 43 -20.03 -14.90 -28.73
C VAL A 43 -18.81 -14.02 -28.84
N LEU A 44 -17.74 -14.37 -28.13
CA LEU A 44 -16.47 -13.63 -28.20
C LEU A 44 -15.85 -13.84 -29.59
N ARG A 45 -15.07 -12.87 -30.04
CA ARG A 45 -14.52 -12.82 -31.39
C ARG A 45 -13.68 -14.06 -31.77
N ASP A 46 -12.97 -14.61 -30.78
CA ASP A 46 -12.08 -15.78 -30.90
C ASP A 46 -12.75 -17.11 -30.49
N ALA A 47 -14.05 -17.09 -30.22
CA ALA A 47 -14.84 -18.25 -29.81
C ALA A 47 -15.75 -18.74 -30.95
N THR A 48 -16.22 -19.96 -30.83
CA THR A 48 -17.26 -20.55 -31.72
C THR A 48 -18.51 -20.85 -30.90
N GLN A 49 -19.68 -20.82 -31.56
CA GLN A 49 -20.97 -21.13 -30.95
C GLN A 49 -21.74 -22.14 -31.81
N ALA A 50 -22.12 -23.26 -31.20
CA ALA A 50 -23.00 -24.22 -31.85
C ALA A 50 -24.48 -23.80 -31.69
N PHE A 51 -25.22 -23.85 -32.80
CA PHE A 51 -26.68 -23.67 -32.83
C PHE A 51 -27.35 -24.98 -33.24
N THR A 52 -28.54 -25.20 -32.73
CA THR A 52 -29.42 -26.31 -33.14
C THR A 52 -30.73 -25.76 -33.65
N ALA A 53 -31.29 -26.39 -34.67
CA ALA A 53 -32.61 -26.05 -35.19
C ALA A 53 -33.58 -27.21 -34.96
N LYS A 54 -34.81 -26.89 -34.60
CA LYS A 54 -35.92 -27.83 -34.54
C LYS A 54 -36.97 -27.41 -35.54
N VAL A 55 -37.27 -28.31 -36.48
CA VAL A 55 -38.35 -28.14 -37.47
C VAL A 55 -39.55 -28.94 -37.03
N SER A 56 -40.72 -28.36 -37.12
CA SER A 56 -42.04 -28.99 -36.83
C SER A 56 -43.01 -28.72 -37.97
N GLY A 57 -44.05 -29.54 -38.09
CA GLY A 57 -45.05 -29.45 -39.19
C GLY A 57 -44.65 -30.19 -40.46
N THR A 58 -43.47 -30.87 -40.49
CA THR A 58 -43.00 -31.67 -41.60
C THR A 58 -42.18 -32.87 -41.12
N SER A 59 -42.08 -33.92 -41.95
CA SER A 59 -41.20 -35.07 -41.70
C SER A 59 -39.73 -34.81 -42.05
N ASN A 60 -39.44 -33.80 -42.90
CA ASN A 60 -38.08 -33.40 -43.21
C ASN A 60 -37.60 -32.35 -42.22
N ALA A 61 -36.80 -32.76 -41.26
CA ALA A 61 -36.23 -31.88 -40.21
C ALA A 61 -34.93 -31.16 -40.62
N ALA A 62 -34.47 -31.34 -41.89
CA ALA A 62 -33.21 -30.75 -42.35
C ALA A 62 -33.35 -29.23 -42.55
N VAL A 63 -32.30 -28.49 -42.17
CA VAL A 63 -32.19 -27.04 -42.37
C VAL A 63 -30.93 -26.66 -43.14
N THR A 64 -30.97 -25.50 -43.76
CA THR A 64 -29.80 -24.83 -44.33
C THR A 64 -29.48 -23.64 -43.44
N TRP A 65 -28.24 -23.56 -42.96
CA TRP A 65 -27.74 -22.47 -42.12
C TRP A 65 -27.15 -21.34 -42.97
N SER A 66 -27.37 -20.12 -42.54
CA SER A 66 -26.73 -18.93 -43.13
C SER A 66 -26.62 -17.81 -42.07
N VAL A 67 -25.69 -16.88 -42.29
CA VAL A 67 -25.61 -15.60 -41.57
C VAL A 67 -26.25 -14.55 -42.44
N GLN A 68 -27.17 -13.78 -41.91
CA GLN A 68 -27.93 -12.79 -42.68
C GLN A 68 -27.03 -11.65 -43.19
N GLU A 69 -26.16 -11.15 -42.33
CA GLU A 69 -25.25 -10.05 -42.63
C GLU A 69 -23.97 -10.57 -43.32
N SER A 70 -23.60 -10.00 -44.43
CA SER A 70 -22.44 -10.43 -45.22
C SER A 70 -21.10 -10.32 -44.50
N ALA A 71 -21.02 -9.41 -43.47
CA ALA A 71 -19.86 -9.23 -42.60
C ALA A 71 -20.02 -9.94 -41.27
N GLY A 72 -21.04 -10.79 -41.09
CA GLY A 72 -21.43 -11.37 -39.79
C GLY A 72 -20.68 -12.65 -39.41
N GLY A 73 -19.61 -13.01 -40.09
CA GLY A 73 -18.90 -14.26 -39.84
C GLY A 73 -19.42 -15.41 -40.72
N THR A 74 -19.22 -16.66 -40.28
CA THR A 74 -19.60 -17.86 -41.02
C THR A 74 -20.31 -18.87 -40.13
N ILE A 75 -21.21 -19.67 -40.72
CA ILE A 75 -21.81 -20.82 -40.05
C ILE A 75 -21.70 -22.04 -40.97
N ASP A 76 -21.29 -23.17 -40.42
CA ASP A 76 -21.17 -24.42 -41.16
C ASP A 76 -22.51 -25.18 -41.25
N SER A 77 -22.53 -26.28 -42.04
CA SER A 77 -23.72 -27.11 -42.19
C SER A 77 -24.17 -27.84 -40.91
N ALA A 78 -23.31 -27.94 -39.92
CA ALA A 78 -23.62 -28.52 -38.62
C ALA A 78 -24.19 -27.48 -37.61
N GLY A 79 -24.20 -26.19 -37.97
CA GLY A 79 -24.70 -25.11 -37.13
C GLY A 79 -23.63 -24.48 -36.22
N ASN A 80 -22.33 -24.68 -36.51
CA ASN A 80 -21.27 -24.05 -35.77
C ASN A 80 -20.97 -22.67 -36.37
N TYR A 81 -21.23 -21.64 -35.63
CA TYR A 81 -20.98 -20.25 -35.99
C TYR A 81 -19.58 -19.80 -35.54
N THR A 82 -18.87 -19.12 -36.43
CA THR A 82 -17.61 -18.47 -36.19
C THR A 82 -17.74 -16.97 -36.45
N PRO A 83 -17.48 -16.11 -35.45
CA PRO A 83 -17.53 -14.66 -35.62
C PRO A 83 -16.57 -14.14 -36.70
N PRO A 84 -16.80 -12.93 -37.22
CA PRO A 84 -15.87 -12.30 -38.15
C PRO A 84 -14.57 -11.92 -37.42
N PRO A 85 -13.36 -12.15 -37.98
CA PRO A 85 -12.09 -11.97 -37.30
C PRO A 85 -11.80 -10.51 -36.88
N ASN A 86 -12.36 -9.54 -37.59
CA ASN A 86 -12.18 -8.12 -37.34
C ASN A 86 -13.51 -7.37 -37.11
N GLY A 87 -14.62 -8.10 -36.94
CA GLY A 87 -15.94 -7.53 -36.78
C GLY A 87 -16.43 -7.55 -35.33
N ALA A 88 -17.30 -6.62 -35.02
CA ALA A 88 -18.12 -6.61 -33.82
C ALA A 88 -19.50 -6.11 -34.21
N GLY A 89 -20.53 -6.50 -33.49
CA GLY A 89 -21.90 -6.10 -33.78
C GLY A 89 -22.93 -7.13 -33.41
N THR A 90 -24.13 -6.95 -33.95
CA THR A 90 -25.22 -7.89 -33.79
C THR A 90 -25.51 -8.53 -35.14
N PHE A 91 -25.55 -9.86 -35.19
CA PHE A 91 -25.73 -10.66 -36.38
C PHE A 91 -26.85 -11.64 -36.20
N ASN A 92 -27.55 -11.97 -37.31
CA ASN A 92 -28.66 -12.92 -37.31
C ASN A 92 -28.23 -14.25 -37.97
N ILE A 93 -28.39 -15.32 -37.23
CA ILE A 93 -28.18 -16.69 -37.70
C ILE A 93 -29.53 -17.23 -38.15
N LEU A 94 -29.60 -17.65 -39.38
CA LEU A 94 -30.81 -18.15 -40.02
C LEU A 94 -30.72 -19.66 -40.22
N ALA A 95 -31.78 -20.38 -39.80
CA ALA A 95 -32.00 -21.78 -40.15
C ALA A 95 -33.24 -21.86 -41.02
N THR A 96 -33.05 -22.13 -42.32
CA THR A 96 -34.15 -22.26 -43.30
C THR A 96 -34.49 -23.73 -43.50
N SER A 97 -35.77 -24.09 -43.40
CA SER A 97 -36.23 -25.46 -43.59
C SER A 97 -35.99 -25.90 -45.06
N GLN A 98 -35.50 -27.13 -45.22
CA GLN A 98 -35.41 -27.74 -46.57
C GLN A 98 -36.75 -28.27 -47.08
N ALA A 99 -37.75 -28.38 -46.21
CA ALA A 99 -39.12 -28.75 -46.61
C ALA A 99 -39.94 -27.55 -47.09
N ASP A 100 -39.66 -26.36 -46.56
CA ASP A 100 -40.33 -25.10 -46.89
C ASP A 100 -39.30 -23.96 -46.79
N SER A 101 -38.86 -23.46 -47.94
CA SER A 101 -37.82 -22.43 -48.07
C SER A 101 -38.23 -21.05 -47.53
N VAL A 102 -39.51 -20.86 -47.16
CA VAL A 102 -40.00 -19.63 -46.52
C VAL A 102 -39.96 -19.75 -44.97
N ALA A 103 -40.01 -20.98 -44.44
CA ALA A 103 -39.97 -21.22 -43.01
C ALA A 103 -38.54 -21.08 -42.46
N THR A 104 -38.29 -19.99 -41.76
CA THR A 104 -36.97 -19.65 -41.20
C THR A 104 -37.06 -19.38 -39.72
N GLY A 105 -36.15 -19.99 -38.94
CA GLY A 105 -35.88 -19.65 -37.56
C GLY A 105 -34.68 -18.71 -37.45
N VAL A 106 -34.70 -17.80 -36.50
CA VAL A 106 -33.66 -16.77 -36.33
C VAL A 106 -33.08 -16.87 -34.92
N ALA A 107 -31.76 -16.75 -34.80
CA ALA A 107 -31.07 -16.49 -33.57
C ALA A 107 -30.22 -15.21 -33.66
N VAL A 108 -30.11 -14.47 -32.57
CA VAL A 108 -29.33 -13.22 -32.50
C VAL A 108 -28.00 -13.49 -31.84
N VAL A 109 -26.91 -13.12 -32.50
CA VAL A 109 -25.55 -13.16 -31.95
C VAL A 109 -25.04 -11.75 -31.73
N VAL A 110 -24.55 -11.48 -30.53
CA VAL A 110 -23.82 -10.24 -30.22
C VAL A 110 -22.32 -10.58 -30.15
N VAL A 111 -21.51 -9.98 -31.00
CA VAL A 111 -20.05 -10.08 -30.96
C VAL A 111 -19.52 -8.77 -30.39
N PRO A 112 -19.01 -8.76 -29.15
CA PRO A 112 -18.49 -7.54 -28.52
C PRO A 112 -17.18 -7.10 -29.18
N LEU A 113 -16.95 -5.78 -29.18
CA LEU A 113 -15.65 -5.23 -29.54
C LEU A 113 -14.64 -5.53 -28.41
N PRO A 114 -13.48 -6.12 -28.69
CA PRO A 114 -12.44 -6.28 -27.69
C PRO A 114 -11.97 -4.92 -27.16
N GLN A 115 -11.82 -4.83 -25.85
CA GLN A 115 -11.43 -3.60 -25.17
C GLN A 115 -10.45 -3.89 -24.04
N VAL A 116 -9.33 -3.17 -24.04
CA VAL A 116 -8.38 -3.10 -22.90
C VAL A 116 -8.71 -1.86 -22.10
N THR A 117 -8.65 -1.98 -20.78
CA THR A 117 -8.65 -0.83 -19.86
C THR A 117 -7.42 -0.88 -18.98
N ILE A 118 -6.90 0.28 -18.58
CA ILE A 118 -5.76 0.41 -17.67
C ILE A 118 -6.13 1.36 -16.52
N ASN A 119 -5.75 1.01 -15.31
CA ASN A 119 -6.02 1.81 -14.13
C ASN A 119 -4.78 1.88 -13.23
N PRO A 120 -4.40 3.08 -12.76
CA PRO A 120 -4.99 4.39 -13.03
C PRO A 120 -4.73 4.87 -14.48
N PRO A 121 -5.60 5.70 -15.08
CA PRO A 121 -5.42 6.19 -16.46
C PRO A 121 -4.40 7.34 -16.57
N ALA A 122 -4.09 7.99 -15.44
CA ALA A 122 -3.07 9.03 -15.34
C ALA A 122 -2.55 9.13 -13.91
N ILE A 123 -1.26 9.42 -13.76
CA ILE A 123 -0.60 9.63 -12.48
C ILE A 123 0.47 10.73 -12.59
N THR A 124 0.84 11.27 -11.43
CA THR A 124 2.06 12.07 -11.27
C THR A 124 2.93 11.38 -10.23
N VAL A 125 4.20 11.16 -10.57
CA VAL A 125 5.21 10.56 -9.69
C VAL A 125 6.50 11.37 -9.73
N HIS A 126 7.34 11.17 -8.71
CA HIS A 126 8.71 11.72 -8.71
C HIS A 126 9.67 10.77 -9.42
N PRO A 127 10.88 11.22 -9.77
CA PRO A 127 11.95 10.34 -10.20
C PRO A 127 12.10 9.14 -9.23
N ASP A 128 12.30 7.96 -9.79
CA ASP A 128 12.39 6.67 -9.07
C ASP A 128 11.13 6.28 -8.28
N GLY A 129 10.06 7.08 -8.30
CA GLY A 129 8.77 6.76 -7.70
C GLY A 129 8.11 5.56 -8.38
N THR A 130 7.29 4.81 -7.65
CA THR A 130 6.65 3.60 -8.14
C THR A 130 5.14 3.70 -8.15
N GLN A 131 4.50 3.01 -9.11
CA GLN A 131 3.04 2.88 -9.21
C GLN A 131 2.67 1.52 -9.79
N THR A 132 1.70 0.86 -9.18
CA THR A 132 1.13 -0.36 -9.77
C THR A 132 -0.01 -0.01 -10.73
N PHE A 133 0.08 -0.49 -11.98
CA PHE A 133 -0.97 -0.44 -12.98
C PHE A 133 -1.66 -1.79 -13.08
N ALA A 134 -2.99 -1.77 -13.07
CA ALA A 134 -3.81 -2.92 -13.38
C ALA A 134 -4.45 -2.75 -14.75
N ALA A 135 -4.46 -3.80 -15.57
CA ALA A 135 -5.14 -3.78 -16.85
C ALA A 135 -6.11 -4.96 -16.99
N THR A 136 -7.23 -4.74 -17.65
CA THR A 136 -8.22 -5.77 -17.94
C THR A 136 -8.57 -5.78 -19.42
N LEU A 137 -8.81 -6.98 -19.97
CA LEU A 137 -9.24 -7.19 -21.34
C LEU A 137 -10.62 -7.86 -21.34
N SER A 138 -11.52 -7.37 -22.15
CA SER A 138 -12.85 -7.94 -22.40
C SER A 138 -13.05 -8.17 -23.91
N GLY A 139 -14.01 -9.04 -24.27
CA GLY A 139 -14.37 -9.31 -25.65
C GLY A 139 -13.55 -10.40 -26.36
N LEU A 140 -12.57 -11.00 -25.69
CA LEU A 140 -11.81 -12.18 -26.13
C LEU A 140 -11.83 -13.28 -25.06
N THR A 141 -11.60 -14.53 -25.45
CA THR A 141 -11.50 -15.68 -24.52
C THR A 141 -10.20 -15.65 -23.74
N ASN A 142 -9.09 -15.28 -24.38
CA ASN A 142 -7.82 -15.04 -23.72
C ASN A 142 -7.76 -13.60 -23.22
N THR A 143 -7.81 -13.43 -21.91
CA THR A 143 -7.79 -12.12 -21.23
C THR A 143 -6.38 -11.65 -20.86
N ALA A 144 -5.32 -12.30 -21.34
CA ALA A 144 -3.95 -11.94 -21.03
C ALA A 144 -3.59 -10.57 -21.62
N VAL A 145 -3.01 -9.69 -20.77
CA VAL A 145 -2.56 -8.35 -21.13
C VAL A 145 -1.07 -8.22 -20.85
N LYS A 146 -0.34 -7.60 -21.76
CA LYS A 146 1.06 -7.23 -21.60
C LYS A 146 1.15 -5.73 -21.33
N LEU A 147 1.86 -5.36 -20.25
CA LEU A 147 2.19 -3.98 -19.93
C LEU A 147 3.60 -3.65 -20.42
N THR A 148 3.76 -2.47 -21.03
CA THR A 148 5.05 -1.94 -21.49
C THR A 148 5.12 -0.45 -21.30
N VAL A 149 6.32 0.11 -21.22
CA VAL A 149 6.55 1.56 -21.30
C VAL A 149 6.81 1.91 -22.76
N GLN A 150 6.14 2.94 -23.27
CA GLN A 150 6.19 3.31 -24.69
C GLN A 150 7.50 4.01 -25.06
N GLU A 151 7.96 4.95 -24.21
CA GLU A 151 9.12 5.79 -24.48
C GLU A 151 10.42 5.11 -24.01
N MET A 152 11.45 5.18 -24.86
CA MET A 152 12.78 4.77 -24.45
C MET A 152 13.28 5.67 -23.31
N GLY A 153 13.69 5.06 -22.20
CA GLY A 153 14.08 5.78 -21.00
C GLY A 153 12.89 6.26 -20.14
N GLY A 154 11.66 5.85 -20.45
CA GLY A 154 10.45 6.20 -19.69
C GLY A 154 10.25 5.42 -18.40
N GLY A 155 11.27 4.78 -17.86
CA GLY A 155 11.19 3.93 -16.67
C GLY A 155 11.03 2.44 -17.03
N GLN A 156 10.62 1.66 -16.06
CA GLN A 156 10.45 0.21 -16.22
C GLN A 156 9.11 -0.24 -15.63
N ILE A 157 8.52 -1.27 -16.22
CA ILE A 157 7.34 -1.94 -15.67
C ILE A 157 7.58 -3.45 -15.65
N ASN A 158 7.27 -4.09 -14.52
CA ASN A 158 7.43 -5.54 -14.39
C ASN A 158 6.13 -6.29 -14.74
N SER A 159 6.18 -7.61 -14.74
CA SER A 159 5.02 -8.48 -15.06
C SER A 159 3.89 -8.40 -14.05
N ALA A 160 4.13 -7.89 -12.84
CA ALA A 160 3.09 -7.64 -11.83
C ALA A 160 2.42 -6.25 -11.99
N GLY A 161 2.84 -5.47 -12.99
CA GLY A 161 2.32 -4.14 -13.25
C GLY A 161 2.95 -3.03 -12.41
N LEU A 162 3.99 -3.31 -11.64
CA LEU A 162 4.71 -2.30 -10.90
C LEU A 162 5.62 -1.52 -11.85
N TYR A 163 5.29 -0.26 -12.06
CA TYR A 163 6.07 0.72 -12.80
C TYR A 163 7.02 1.45 -11.85
N THR A 164 8.25 1.68 -12.31
CA THR A 164 9.25 2.56 -11.66
C THR A 164 9.60 3.69 -12.62
N ALA A 165 9.44 4.93 -12.15
CA ALA A 165 9.71 6.12 -12.94
C ALA A 165 11.22 6.29 -13.23
N PRO A 166 11.60 6.91 -14.36
CA PRO A 166 12.98 7.27 -14.62
C PRO A 166 13.43 8.46 -13.78
N ALA A 167 14.75 8.66 -13.68
CA ALA A 167 15.33 9.84 -13.03
C ALA A 167 15.02 11.15 -13.77
N ALA A 168 14.72 11.09 -15.06
CA ALA A 168 14.41 12.27 -15.88
C ALA A 168 12.92 12.63 -15.75
N GLY A 169 12.64 13.90 -15.44
CA GLY A 169 11.27 14.44 -15.51
C GLY A 169 10.73 14.44 -16.94
N GLY A 170 9.43 14.24 -17.11
CA GLY A 170 8.80 14.20 -18.43
C GLY A 170 7.41 13.55 -18.42
N PHE A 171 6.88 13.39 -19.63
CA PHE A 171 5.62 12.67 -19.85
C PHE A 171 5.93 11.32 -20.50
N TYR A 172 5.43 10.26 -19.90
CA TYR A 172 5.64 8.90 -20.35
C TYR A 172 4.32 8.15 -20.39
N HIS A 173 4.27 7.02 -21.12
CA HIS A 173 3.05 6.25 -21.26
C HIS A 173 3.29 4.78 -20.90
N VAL A 174 2.45 4.26 -20.02
CA VAL A 174 2.33 2.82 -19.80
C VAL A 174 1.22 2.30 -20.71
N VAL A 175 1.58 1.38 -21.60
CA VAL A 175 0.66 0.79 -22.58
C VAL A 175 0.33 -0.63 -22.17
N ALA A 176 -0.96 -0.90 -22.08
CA ALA A 176 -1.53 -2.23 -21.92
C ALA A 176 -2.01 -2.73 -23.28
N ALA A 177 -1.52 -3.87 -23.76
CA ALA A 177 -1.90 -4.48 -25.03
C ALA A 177 -2.41 -5.91 -24.80
N SER A 178 -3.42 -6.32 -25.58
CA SER A 178 -3.80 -7.73 -25.64
C SER A 178 -2.63 -8.59 -26.09
N ALA A 179 -2.43 -9.74 -25.45
CA ALA A 179 -1.37 -10.67 -25.83
C ALA A 179 -1.59 -11.32 -27.21
N GLU A 180 -2.84 -11.43 -27.65
CA GLU A 180 -3.21 -12.03 -28.94
C GLU A 180 -3.46 -10.97 -30.01
N GLU A 181 -4.27 -9.95 -29.73
CA GLU A 181 -4.58 -8.88 -30.66
C GLU A 181 -3.82 -7.60 -30.25
N THR A 182 -2.56 -7.49 -30.60
CA THR A 182 -1.67 -6.40 -30.16
C THR A 182 -2.12 -4.99 -30.57
N ALA A 183 -3.07 -4.89 -31.52
CA ALA A 183 -3.71 -3.62 -31.88
C ALA A 183 -4.76 -3.15 -30.87
N VAL A 184 -5.25 -4.05 -29.98
CA VAL A 184 -6.19 -3.70 -28.91
C VAL A 184 -5.40 -3.25 -27.70
N THR A 185 -5.35 -1.94 -27.50
CA THR A 185 -4.50 -1.30 -26.48
C THR A 185 -5.25 -0.26 -25.66
N ALA A 186 -4.73 0.02 -24.48
CA ALA A 186 -5.04 1.22 -23.70
C ALA A 186 -3.74 1.82 -23.16
N SER A 187 -3.71 3.12 -22.92
CA SER A 187 -2.53 3.77 -22.37
C SER A 187 -2.89 4.61 -21.16
N ALA A 188 -1.96 4.65 -20.19
CA ALA A 188 -1.99 5.53 -19.04
C ALA A 188 -0.86 6.56 -19.15
N THR A 189 -1.15 7.80 -18.82
CA THR A 189 -0.15 8.89 -18.82
C THR A 189 0.55 8.95 -17.46
N VAL A 190 1.88 8.97 -17.48
CA VAL A 190 2.73 9.17 -16.31
C VAL A 190 3.45 10.51 -16.46
N THR A 191 3.17 11.43 -15.55
CA THR A 191 3.93 12.68 -15.43
C THR A 191 5.01 12.46 -14.39
N VAL A 192 6.29 12.49 -14.79
CA VAL A 192 7.42 12.50 -13.87
C VAL A 192 7.82 13.96 -13.67
N THR A 193 7.63 14.45 -12.44
CA THR A 193 8.00 15.83 -12.12
C THR A 193 9.51 15.98 -12.10
N ALA A 194 10.04 17.11 -12.56
CA ALA A 194 11.47 17.40 -12.39
C ALA A 194 11.79 17.45 -10.89
N SER A 195 12.78 16.67 -10.45
CA SER A 195 13.20 16.71 -9.05
C SER A 195 13.90 18.03 -8.76
N THR A 196 13.19 18.95 -8.14
CA THR A 196 13.84 19.88 -7.22
C THR A 196 13.89 19.14 -5.89
N SER A 197 15.00 18.43 -5.60
CA SER A 197 15.16 17.75 -4.32
C SER A 197 14.99 18.75 -3.18
N GLY A 198 13.96 18.56 -2.37
CA GLY A 198 13.66 19.47 -1.28
C GLY A 198 12.30 19.24 -0.66
N PHE A 199 12.02 20.01 0.37
CA PHE A 199 10.75 19.96 1.08
C PHE A 199 9.77 20.99 0.52
N THR A 200 8.50 20.59 0.42
CA THR A 200 7.38 21.47 0.06
C THR A 200 6.26 21.31 1.09
N PRO A 201 5.64 22.41 1.55
CA PRO A 201 4.51 22.31 2.48
C PRO A 201 3.36 21.47 1.91
N THR A 202 2.67 20.76 2.80
CA THR A 202 1.40 20.08 2.53
C THR A 202 0.38 20.48 3.60
N GLY A 203 -0.78 19.81 3.66
CA GLY A 203 -1.77 20.08 4.70
C GLY A 203 -1.20 19.89 6.09
N SER A 204 -1.74 20.64 7.06
CA SER A 204 -1.33 20.54 8.46
C SER A 204 -2.18 19.55 9.23
N LEU A 205 -1.62 18.96 10.28
CA LEU A 205 -2.34 18.25 11.33
C LEU A 205 -3.38 19.18 11.97
N ASN A 206 -4.51 18.63 12.39
CA ASN A 206 -5.53 19.38 13.11
C ASN A 206 -5.05 19.73 14.53
N GLU A 207 -4.26 18.87 15.14
CA GLU A 207 -3.67 19.07 16.44
C GLU A 207 -2.15 18.99 16.39
N PRO A 208 -1.41 20.03 16.90
CA PRO A 208 0.04 20.01 16.95
C PRO A 208 0.56 18.84 17.80
N ARG A 209 1.56 18.12 17.32
CA ARG A 209 2.08 16.94 18.01
C ARG A 209 3.55 16.64 17.72
N GLY A 210 4.27 16.15 18.73
CA GLY A 210 5.56 15.49 18.61
C GLY A 210 5.51 14.11 19.25
N LEU A 211 6.54 13.28 19.06
CA LEU A 211 6.64 11.92 19.63
C LEU A 211 5.42 11.01 19.29
N HIS A 212 4.74 11.33 18.23
CA HIS A 212 3.63 10.54 17.68
C HIS A 212 4.13 9.44 16.77
N THR A 213 3.27 8.50 16.42
CA THR A 213 3.57 7.48 15.43
C THR A 213 2.88 7.78 14.10
N ALA A 214 3.49 7.36 12.98
CA ALA A 214 2.91 7.43 11.65
C ALA A 214 3.10 6.10 10.92
N THR A 215 2.02 5.57 10.37
CA THR A 215 1.99 4.25 9.72
C THR A 215 1.33 4.36 8.34
N LEU A 216 2.07 3.99 7.28
CA LEU A 216 1.51 3.88 5.94
C LEU A 216 0.52 2.71 5.87
N LEU A 217 -0.72 3.02 5.51
CA LEU A 217 -1.80 2.03 5.37
C LEU A 217 -1.80 1.38 3.98
N PRO A 218 -2.42 0.19 3.81
CA PRO A 218 -2.52 -0.48 2.50
C PRO A 218 -3.23 0.33 1.42
N ASN A 219 -4.10 1.28 1.80
CA ASN A 219 -4.79 2.19 0.89
C ASN A 219 -3.95 3.42 0.48
N GLY A 220 -2.68 3.49 0.88
CA GLY A 220 -1.75 4.58 0.60
C GLY A 220 -1.89 5.81 1.49
N LYS A 221 -2.85 5.85 2.41
CA LYS A 221 -2.98 6.92 3.42
C LYS A 221 -2.04 6.70 4.59
N VAL A 222 -1.76 7.73 5.38
CA VAL A 222 -0.89 7.64 6.56
C VAL A 222 -1.72 7.84 7.82
N PHE A 223 -1.72 6.83 8.68
CA PHE A 223 -2.34 6.85 10.00
C PHE A 223 -1.37 7.49 10.99
N VAL A 224 -1.78 8.55 11.67
CA VAL A 224 -1.00 9.32 12.65
C VAL A 224 -1.71 9.23 13.99
N ALA A 225 -1.02 8.69 15.01
CA ALA A 225 -1.65 8.42 16.28
C ALA A 225 -0.94 9.10 17.45
N TYR A 226 -1.72 9.71 18.33
CA TYR A 226 -1.33 10.18 19.65
C TYR A 226 -0.13 11.13 19.62
N GLY A 227 0.82 10.95 20.57
CA GLY A 227 1.97 11.84 20.75
C GLY A 227 1.74 12.85 21.86
N SER A 228 2.53 13.92 21.88
CA SER A 228 2.44 14.97 22.90
C SER A 228 2.46 16.36 22.25
N ASN A 229 1.75 17.33 22.84
CA ASN A 229 1.78 18.73 22.43
C ASN A 229 2.26 19.71 23.52
N SER A 230 2.69 19.22 24.66
CA SER A 230 3.03 20.10 25.78
C SER A 230 4.35 20.84 25.60
N SER A 231 4.29 22.16 25.79
CA SER A 231 5.42 23.09 25.75
C SER A 231 6.21 23.18 27.06
N SER A 232 5.94 22.32 28.04
CA SER A 232 6.42 22.54 29.40
C SER A 232 7.29 21.41 29.94
N TYR A 233 8.47 21.22 29.35
CA TYR A 233 9.57 20.60 30.07
C TYR A 233 10.11 21.52 31.17
N ALA A 234 9.67 22.79 31.22
CA ALA A 234 10.15 23.83 32.14
C ALA A 234 9.42 23.90 33.49
N GLU A 235 8.27 23.27 33.61
CA GLU A 235 7.53 23.22 34.87
C GLU A 235 7.11 21.78 35.17
N ALA A 236 7.41 21.28 36.31
CA ALA A 236 7.23 19.96 36.93
C ALA A 236 5.97 19.09 36.60
N THR A 237 5.37 19.21 35.45
CA THR A 237 4.10 18.56 35.06
C THR A 237 4.20 17.49 33.97
N GLY A 238 5.40 17.23 33.40
CA GLY A 238 5.58 16.15 32.39
C GLY A 238 4.93 16.42 31.04
N TYR A 239 5.12 15.49 30.10
CA TYR A 239 4.44 15.51 28.78
C TYR A 239 2.94 15.26 28.97
N VAL A 240 2.11 15.98 28.23
CA VAL A 240 0.68 15.68 28.11
C VAL A 240 0.47 14.89 26.83
N GLY A 241 0.07 13.63 26.98
CA GLY A 241 -0.26 12.78 25.85
C GLY A 241 -1.54 13.27 25.15
N LEU A 242 -1.59 13.11 23.84
CA LEU A 242 -2.77 13.38 23.04
C LEU A 242 -3.64 12.13 22.92
N THR A 243 -4.96 12.34 22.81
CA THR A 243 -5.95 11.29 22.60
C THR A 243 -6.34 11.17 21.13
N SER A 244 -6.02 12.17 20.31
CA SER A 244 -6.48 12.29 18.93
C SER A 244 -5.63 11.48 17.95
N ILE A 245 -6.30 11.00 16.91
CA ILE A 245 -5.73 10.27 15.79
C ILE A 245 -6.17 10.95 14.50
N GLU A 246 -5.26 11.01 13.53
CA GLU A 246 -5.50 11.64 12.24
C GLU A 246 -5.07 10.73 11.09
N VAL A 247 -5.69 10.91 9.92
CA VAL A 247 -5.29 10.23 8.69
C VAL A 247 -4.95 11.25 7.63
N TYR A 248 -3.73 11.17 7.11
CA TYR A 248 -3.29 11.94 5.97
C TYR A 248 -3.66 11.23 4.67
N ASP A 249 -4.27 11.97 3.75
CA ASP A 249 -4.57 11.51 2.39
C ASP A 249 -3.62 12.19 1.39
N PRO A 250 -2.67 11.43 0.80
CA PRO A 250 -1.73 12.00 -0.18
C PRO A 250 -2.40 12.53 -1.46
N GLY A 251 -3.61 12.06 -1.78
CA GLY A 251 -4.35 12.50 -2.97
C GLY A 251 -4.93 13.90 -2.83
N SER A 252 -5.34 14.29 -1.62
CA SER A 252 -5.84 15.65 -1.31
C SER A 252 -4.80 16.51 -0.61
N GLY A 253 -3.76 15.91 -0.04
CA GLY A 253 -2.77 16.60 0.79
C GLY A 253 -3.35 17.07 2.13
N THR A 254 -4.38 16.41 2.69
CA THR A 254 -5.07 16.85 3.90
C THR A 254 -5.06 15.81 5.00
N PHE A 255 -5.08 16.28 6.25
CA PHE A 255 -5.30 15.46 7.44
C PHE A 255 -6.78 15.49 7.82
N THR A 256 -7.30 14.35 8.23
CA THR A 256 -8.68 14.20 8.76
C THR A 256 -8.59 13.54 10.13
N GLU A 257 -9.18 14.16 11.12
CA GLU A 257 -9.24 13.60 12.48
C GLU A 257 -10.20 12.41 12.53
N ILE A 258 -9.76 11.35 13.21
CA ILE A 258 -10.59 10.22 13.61
C ILE A 258 -10.75 10.32 15.12
N VAL A 259 -11.95 10.61 15.57
CA VAL A 259 -12.24 10.77 16.99
C VAL A 259 -12.29 9.41 17.66
N GLU A 260 -11.32 9.09 18.52
CA GLU A 260 -11.47 8.17 19.65
C GLU A 260 -11.10 8.93 20.92
N ASP A 261 -12.09 9.29 21.70
CA ASP A 261 -11.90 9.92 22.99
C ASP A 261 -12.15 8.86 24.06
N ASP A 262 -11.13 8.06 24.36
CA ASP A 262 -11.10 7.25 25.59
C ASP A 262 -10.60 8.06 26.81
N GLY A 263 -10.25 9.34 26.58
CA GLY A 263 -9.79 10.28 27.60
C GLY A 263 -8.37 10.01 28.11
N VAL A 264 -7.62 9.12 27.46
CA VAL A 264 -6.25 8.75 27.88
C VAL A 264 -5.25 9.17 26.80
N GLY A 265 -4.47 10.21 27.10
CA GLY A 265 -3.38 10.64 26.20
C GLY A 265 -2.17 9.73 26.29
N ILE A 266 -1.62 9.32 25.13
CA ILE A 266 -0.53 8.35 25.04
C ILE A 266 0.64 8.92 24.22
N PHE A 267 1.87 8.71 24.69
CA PHE A 267 3.10 8.96 23.93
C PHE A 267 4.12 7.84 24.17
N GLY A 268 5.17 7.71 23.36
CA GLY A 268 6.17 6.63 23.48
C GLY A 268 5.60 5.22 23.23
N HIS A 269 4.42 5.13 22.58
CA HIS A 269 3.79 3.89 22.14
C HIS A 269 4.36 3.46 20.78
N THR A 270 3.99 2.25 20.33
CA THR A 270 4.26 1.78 18.97
C THR A 270 2.97 1.62 18.17
N ALA A 271 3.01 1.95 16.88
CA ALA A 271 1.96 1.67 15.90
C ALA A 271 2.53 0.82 14.76
N THR A 272 2.05 -0.39 14.63
CA THR A 272 2.64 -1.42 13.75
C THR A 272 1.60 -1.95 12.76
N LEU A 273 1.85 -1.77 11.46
CA LEU A 273 1.00 -2.37 10.42
C LEU A 273 1.18 -3.89 10.41
N LEU A 274 0.10 -4.60 10.62
CA LEU A 274 0.04 -6.06 10.58
C LEU A 274 -0.19 -6.58 9.15
N PRO A 275 0.17 -7.85 8.83
CA PRO A 275 -0.05 -8.42 7.50
C PRO A 275 -1.53 -8.46 7.06
N ASN A 276 -2.48 -8.43 8.01
CA ASN A 276 -3.91 -8.39 7.72
C ASN A 276 -4.46 -6.96 7.45
N GLY A 277 -3.58 -5.95 7.42
CA GLY A 277 -3.92 -4.55 7.18
C GLY A 277 -4.39 -3.76 8.41
N ASN A 278 -4.51 -4.38 9.59
CA ASN A 278 -4.77 -3.66 10.83
C ASN A 278 -3.50 -3.00 11.35
N VAL A 279 -3.63 -1.93 12.14
CA VAL A 279 -2.53 -1.32 12.88
C VAL A 279 -2.64 -1.73 14.34
N LEU A 280 -1.61 -2.37 14.89
CA LEU A 280 -1.47 -2.65 16.31
C LEU A 280 -0.89 -1.41 16.99
N LEU A 281 -1.63 -0.84 17.92
CA LEU A 281 -1.17 0.16 18.89
C LEU A 281 -0.83 -0.56 20.19
N ALA A 282 0.35 -0.32 20.76
CA ALA A 282 0.76 -1.03 21.96
C ALA A 282 1.59 -0.15 22.91
N GLY A 283 1.28 -0.23 24.19
CA GLY A 283 1.99 0.41 25.29
C GLY A 283 2.07 1.92 25.18
N GLY A 284 3.12 2.46 25.74
CA GLY A 284 3.37 3.90 25.83
C GLY A 284 3.30 4.39 27.28
N PHE A 285 3.43 5.69 27.42
CA PHE A 285 3.25 6.39 28.69
C PHE A 285 1.88 7.07 28.68
N VAL A 286 1.11 6.87 29.72
CA VAL A 286 -0.19 7.49 29.92
C VAL A 286 -0.10 8.56 30.99
N ASN A 287 -0.65 9.72 30.69
CA ASN A 287 -0.82 10.77 31.67
C ASN A 287 -2.26 10.76 32.18
N SER A 288 -2.42 10.54 33.48
CA SER A 288 -3.68 10.89 34.15
C SER A 288 -3.72 12.41 34.32
N ILE A 289 -4.72 13.08 33.74
CA ILE A 289 -4.97 14.52 33.96
C ILE A 289 -5.21 14.86 35.45
N TRP A 290 -5.29 13.83 36.30
CA TRP A 290 -5.56 13.93 37.72
C TRP A 290 -4.31 13.66 38.60
N ASP A 291 -3.19 13.23 37.99
CA ASP A 291 -2.00 12.83 38.76
C ASP A 291 -0.80 13.76 38.45
N TYR A 292 -0.49 14.65 39.35
CA TYR A 292 0.65 15.59 39.28
C TYR A 292 2.01 14.90 39.45
N GLY A 293 2.09 13.57 39.35
CA GLY A 293 3.23 12.77 39.80
C GLY A 293 4.08 12.06 38.74
N GLY A 294 3.86 12.28 37.47
CA GLY A 294 4.61 11.64 36.36
C GLY A 294 3.76 10.70 35.51
N SER A 295 4.28 10.34 34.35
CA SER A 295 3.62 9.41 33.43
C SER A 295 3.91 7.97 33.84
N THR A 296 2.89 7.12 33.86
CA THR A 296 3.06 5.69 34.09
C THR A 296 3.03 4.96 32.73
N SER A 297 3.90 3.96 32.59
CA SER A 297 3.84 3.11 31.39
C SER A 297 2.60 2.22 31.42
N ASP A 298 2.09 1.89 30.24
CA ASP A 298 0.92 1.06 30.03
C ASP A 298 1.30 -0.28 29.35
N ASN A 299 0.50 -1.31 29.60
CA ASN A 299 0.58 -2.59 28.93
C ASN A 299 -0.58 -2.83 27.95
N GLY A 300 -1.47 -1.86 27.81
CA GLY A 300 -2.62 -1.92 26.92
C GLY A 300 -2.23 -2.05 25.44
N ALA A 301 -3.12 -2.63 24.67
CA ALA A 301 -3.00 -2.67 23.22
C ALA A 301 -4.37 -2.63 22.55
N GLY A 302 -4.41 -2.05 21.34
CA GLY A 302 -5.60 -1.94 20.52
C GLY A 302 -5.30 -2.18 19.04
N LEU A 303 -6.32 -2.45 18.28
CA LEU A 303 -6.24 -2.65 16.83
C LEU A 303 -7.08 -1.60 16.11
N TYR A 304 -6.47 -0.89 15.17
CA TYR A 304 -7.17 -0.07 14.20
C TYR A 304 -7.32 -0.84 12.88
N ASN A 305 -8.55 -1.01 12.43
CA ASN A 305 -8.83 -1.63 11.13
C ASN A 305 -8.79 -0.56 10.03
N SER A 306 -7.75 -0.60 9.20
CA SER A 306 -7.53 0.41 8.16
C SER A 306 -8.57 0.43 7.03
N ALA A 307 -9.33 -0.66 6.85
CA ALA A 307 -10.37 -0.75 5.82
C ALA A 307 -11.70 -0.17 6.29
N THR A 308 -12.03 -0.32 7.59
CA THR A 308 -13.32 0.11 8.16
C THR A 308 -13.23 1.37 9.02
N GLY A 309 -12.02 1.75 9.46
CA GLY A 309 -11.79 2.87 10.38
C GLY A 309 -12.21 2.57 11.83
N VAL A 310 -12.41 1.29 12.18
CA VAL A 310 -12.93 0.89 13.49
C VAL A 310 -11.78 0.40 14.39
N PHE A 311 -11.80 0.86 15.64
CA PHE A 311 -10.95 0.34 16.69
C PHE A 311 -11.57 -0.88 17.37
N SER A 312 -10.73 -1.79 17.84
CA SER A 312 -11.12 -2.96 18.60
C SER A 312 -10.07 -3.31 19.66
N ALA A 313 -10.52 -3.79 20.80
CA ALA A 313 -9.62 -4.29 21.82
C ALA A 313 -8.88 -5.55 21.36
N THR A 314 -7.66 -5.74 21.88
CA THR A 314 -6.89 -6.98 21.76
C THR A 314 -6.32 -7.36 23.13
N GLY A 315 -5.52 -8.42 23.23
CA GLY A 315 -4.86 -8.78 24.47
C GLY A 315 -3.87 -7.70 24.91
N SER A 316 -3.56 -7.65 26.21
CA SER A 316 -2.55 -6.75 26.76
C SER A 316 -1.19 -7.44 26.89
N MET A 317 -0.10 -6.65 26.89
CA MET A 317 1.23 -7.11 27.22
C MET A 317 1.31 -7.59 28.67
N THR A 318 2.31 -8.41 29.00
CA THR A 318 2.53 -8.89 30.38
C THR A 318 3.26 -7.85 31.23
N ALA A 319 3.99 -6.92 30.61
CA ALA A 319 4.70 -5.84 31.28
C ALA A 319 4.32 -4.48 30.69
N ASN A 320 4.18 -3.49 31.58
CA ASN A 320 4.05 -2.10 31.18
C ASN A 320 5.33 -1.65 30.48
N ARG A 321 5.21 -0.91 29.37
CA ARG A 321 6.39 -0.41 28.63
C ARG A 321 6.08 0.79 27.74
N GLY A 322 6.88 1.83 27.84
CA GLY A 322 6.96 2.91 26.86
C GLY A 322 8.34 2.94 26.19
N ASP A 323 8.52 3.64 25.08
CA ASP A 323 9.76 3.73 24.29
C ASP A 323 10.40 2.37 23.97
N HIS A 324 9.55 1.37 23.79
CA HIS A 324 9.90 0.04 23.32
C HIS A 324 9.93 -0.03 21.79
N THR A 325 10.39 -1.13 21.25
CA THR A 325 10.31 -1.39 19.81
C THR A 325 9.29 -2.48 19.47
N ALA A 326 8.65 -2.34 18.31
CA ALA A 326 7.73 -3.33 17.74
C ALA A 326 8.17 -3.68 16.31
N THR A 327 8.46 -4.95 16.07
CA THR A 327 9.00 -5.43 14.79
C THR A 327 8.16 -6.59 14.25
N VAL A 328 7.60 -6.44 13.06
CA VAL A 328 6.86 -7.52 12.37
C VAL A 328 7.86 -8.56 11.87
N LEU A 329 7.67 -9.80 12.30
CA LEU A 329 8.50 -10.95 11.91
C LEU A 329 7.97 -11.60 10.61
N ALA A 330 8.78 -12.40 9.96
CA ALA A 330 8.37 -13.15 8.76
C ALA A 330 7.18 -14.10 9.00
N SER A 331 6.94 -14.50 10.26
CA SER A 331 5.76 -15.29 10.67
C SER A 331 4.46 -14.47 10.74
N GLY A 332 4.53 -13.14 10.59
CA GLY A 332 3.42 -12.22 10.82
C GLY A 332 3.18 -11.86 12.29
N LYS A 333 3.87 -12.47 13.25
CA LYS A 333 3.87 -12.04 14.66
C LYS A 333 4.67 -10.75 14.83
N VAL A 334 4.42 -10.03 15.92
CA VAL A 334 5.17 -8.80 16.25
C VAL A 334 6.03 -9.06 17.48
N LEU A 335 7.33 -8.83 17.34
CA LEU A 335 8.25 -8.80 18.48
C LEU A 335 8.16 -7.43 19.15
N ILE A 336 7.79 -7.42 20.42
CA ILE A 336 7.83 -6.26 21.30
C ILE A 336 9.06 -6.44 22.20
N ALA A 337 10.01 -5.51 22.18
CA ALA A 337 11.26 -5.67 22.93
C ALA A 337 11.63 -4.42 23.73
N GLY A 338 12.06 -4.62 24.96
CA GLY A 338 12.55 -3.56 25.84
C GLY A 338 11.49 -2.54 26.24
N GLY A 339 11.90 -1.29 26.32
CA GLY A 339 11.10 -0.17 26.80
C GLY A 339 11.43 0.19 28.24
N ALA A 340 10.80 1.24 28.75
CA ALA A 340 10.90 1.66 30.15
C ALA A 340 9.59 1.39 30.90
N ASP A 341 9.70 1.08 32.19
CA ASP A 341 8.54 0.79 33.05
C ASP A 341 7.92 2.05 33.67
N SER A 342 8.56 3.20 33.53
CA SER A 342 8.04 4.53 33.91
C SER A 342 8.84 5.65 33.23
N ASP A 343 8.30 6.87 33.22
CA ASP A 343 8.96 8.07 32.69
C ASP A 343 8.86 9.19 33.76
N PRO A 344 9.94 9.95 34.06
CA PRO A 344 11.29 9.93 33.48
C PRO A 344 12.30 9.06 34.25
N THR A 345 11.89 8.30 35.26
CA THR A 345 12.82 7.61 36.20
C THR A 345 12.92 6.12 35.96
N GLY A 346 12.30 5.61 34.89
CA GLY A 346 12.22 4.19 34.58
C GLY A 346 13.55 3.53 34.25
N THR A 347 13.58 2.22 34.45
CA THR A 347 14.68 1.36 34.04
C THR A 347 14.33 0.62 32.76
N GLY A 348 15.35 0.46 31.90
CA GLY A 348 15.20 -0.29 30.65
C GLY A 348 14.87 -1.76 30.91
N LEU A 349 13.82 -2.25 30.29
CA LEU A 349 13.39 -3.64 30.37
C LEU A 349 14.25 -4.52 29.45
N ALA A 350 14.67 -5.68 29.99
CA ALA A 350 15.29 -6.72 29.17
C ALA A 350 14.26 -7.69 28.56
N SER A 351 13.03 -7.70 29.06
CA SER A 351 11.97 -8.59 28.62
C SER A 351 11.48 -8.28 27.22
N ALA A 352 11.03 -9.33 26.51
CA ALA A 352 10.39 -9.23 25.23
C ALA A 352 9.16 -10.14 25.14
N GLU A 353 8.23 -9.77 24.27
CA GLU A 353 6.96 -10.48 24.06
C GLU A 353 6.67 -10.60 22.56
N LEU A 354 5.92 -11.63 22.20
CA LEU A 354 5.41 -11.83 20.86
C LEU A 354 3.90 -11.61 20.85
N TYR A 355 3.45 -10.69 20.03
CA TYR A 355 2.03 -10.56 19.70
C TYR A 355 1.67 -11.47 18.53
N ASP A 356 0.63 -12.27 18.69
CA ASP A 356 0.05 -13.10 17.64
C ASP A 356 -1.23 -12.46 17.11
N PRO A 357 -1.24 -11.89 15.87
CA PRO A 357 -2.42 -11.24 15.33
C PRO A 357 -3.61 -12.17 15.09
N SER A 358 -3.36 -13.49 14.97
CA SER A 358 -4.44 -14.47 14.75
C SER A 358 -5.16 -14.84 16.04
N ALA A 359 -4.44 -14.83 17.15
CA ALA A 359 -4.98 -15.13 18.48
C ALA A 359 -5.39 -13.85 19.24
N GLY A 360 -4.85 -12.68 18.87
CA GLY A 360 -5.02 -11.44 19.59
C GLY A 360 -4.34 -11.46 20.98
N THR A 361 -3.23 -12.18 21.14
CA THR A 361 -2.60 -12.39 22.44
C THR A 361 -1.10 -12.09 22.42
N PHE A 362 -0.59 -11.64 23.57
CA PHE A 362 0.85 -11.51 23.83
C PHE A 362 1.36 -12.73 24.60
N THR A 363 2.56 -13.17 24.29
CA THR A 363 3.27 -14.25 24.97
C THR A 363 4.72 -13.85 25.19
N THR A 364 5.26 -14.14 26.38
CA THR A 364 6.67 -13.88 26.67
C THR A 364 7.58 -14.69 25.77
N THR A 365 8.73 -14.11 25.40
CA THR A 365 9.81 -14.80 24.69
C THR A 365 11.13 -14.63 25.44
N GLY A 366 12.27 -14.96 24.85
CA GLY A 366 13.58 -14.75 25.48
C GLY A 366 13.80 -13.27 25.83
N SER A 367 14.66 -13.04 26.82
CA SER A 367 15.04 -11.69 27.23
C SER A 367 16.41 -11.30 26.68
N MET A 368 16.61 -10.00 26.45
CA MET A 368 17.92 -9.41 26.16
C MET A 368 18.86 -9.58 27.36
N ALA A 369 20.16 -9.59 27.11
CA ALA A 369 21.16 -9.57 28.17
C ALA A 369 21.22 -8.22 28.90
N VAL A 370 20.89 -7.13 28.20
CA VAL A 370 20.88 -5.76 28.73
C VAL A 370 19.51 -5.14 28.49
N GLY A 371 18.86 -4.69 29.58
CA GLY A 371 17.62 -3.93 29.48
C GLY A 371 17.85 -2.58 28.81
N ARG A 372 16.90 -2.13 27.97
CA ARG A 372 17.07 -0.91 27.19
C ARG A 372 15.75 -0.28 26.73
N PHE A 373 15.74 1.04 26.63
CA PHE A 373 14.70 1.84 25.99
C PHE A 373 15.34 2.87 25.04
N LEU A 374 14.58 3.54 24.18
CA LEU A 374 15.10 4.44 23.13
C LEU A 374 16.16 3.77 22.23
N HIS A 375 16.11 2.47 22.13
CA HIS A 375 16.91 1.63 21.24
C HIS A 375 16.21 1.46 19.89
N THR A 376 16.92 0.88 18.94
CA THR A 376 16.33 0.49 17.65
C THR A 376 16.25 -1.02 17.48
N ALA A 377 15.25 -1.50 16.74
CA ALA A 377 15.11 -2.89 16.35
C ALA A 377 14.83 -2.98 14.84
N THR A 378 15.65 -3.74 14.13
CA THR A 378 15.61 -3.85 12.67
C THR A 378 15.51 -5.31 12.25
N LEU A 379 14.45 -5.67 11.50
CA LEU A 379 14.34 -7.00 10.87
C LEU A 379 15.36 -7.11 9.74
N LEU A 380 16.26 -8.06 9.84
CA LEU A 380 17.30 -8.35 8.86
C LEU A 380 16.77 -9.27 7.74
N GLN A 381 17.44 -9.28 6.60
CA GLN A 381 17.09 -10.16 5.47
C GLN A 381 17.16 -11.66 5.81
N ASN A 382 17.95 -12.06 6.83
CA ASN A 382 18.03 -13.43 7.31
C ASN A 382 16.92 -13.81 8.31
N GLY A 383 15.97 -12.91 8.55
CA GLY A 383 14.82 -13.10 9.44
C GLY A 383 15.08 -12.88 10.92
N LYS A 384 16.32 -12.59 11.34
CA LYS A 384 16.64 -12.19 12.73
C LYS A 384 16.36 -10.71 12.93
N VAL A 385 16.16 -10.29 14.19
CA VAL A 385 15.99 -8.87 14.53
C VAL A 385 17.25 -8.38 15.22
N LEU A 386 17.86 -7.34 14.66
CA LEU A 386 19.00 -6.64 15.27
C LEU A 386 18.46 -5.58 16.23
N VAL A 387 18.83 -5.67 17.50
CA VAL A 387 18.53 -4.68 18.56
C VAL A 387 19.80 -3.95 18.92
N VAL A 388 19.82 -2.61 18.85
CA VAL A 388 21.06 -1.80 18.98
C VAL A 388 20.86 -0.62 19.93
N GLY A 389 21.84 -0.35 20.79
CA GLY A 389 21.94 0.87 21.57
C GLY A 389 20.83 1.03 22.61
N GLY A 390 20.44 2.27 22.86
CA GLY A 390 19.47 2.67 23.87
C GLY A 390 20.10 3.04 25.20
N ALA A 391 19.28 3.31 26.18
CA ALA A 391 19.66 3.61 27.56
C ALA A 391 19.20 2.52 28.54
N LEU A 392 19.94 2.36 29.65
CA LEU A 392 19.53 1.49 30.75
C LEU A 392 18.68 2.24 31.77
N THR A 393 19.02 3.49 32.04
CA THR A 393 18.25 4.44 32.85
C THR A 393 18.36 5.82 32.23
N SER A 394 17.48 6.75 32.57
CA SER A 394 17.52 8.15 32.11
C SER A 394 18.80 8.92 32.49
N THR A 395 19.57 8.39 33.42
CA THR A 395 20.82 9.02 33.91
C THR A 395 22.07 8.21 33.58
N SER A 396 21.94 7.02 32.98
CA SER A 396 23.08 6.20 32.58
C SER A 396 23.62 6.63 31.23
N ASP A 397 24.89 6.35 30.98
CA ASP A 397 25.46 6.46 29.64
C ASP A 397 24.71 5.49 28.66
N PRO A 398 24.44 5.92 27.43
CA PRO A 398 23.85 5.07 26.42
C PRO A 398 24.71 3.84 26.11
N VAL A 399 24.06 2.70 25.85
CA VAL A 399 24.77 1.43 25.63
C VAL A 399 25.26 1.29 24.19
N ALA A 400 26.46 0.72 24.01
CA ALA A 400 27.02 0.42 22.69
C ALA A 400 26.68 -1.00 22.21
N SER A 401 26.17 -1.85 23.12
CA SER A 401 25.91 -3.27 22.81
C SER A 401 24.77 -3.46 21.82
N ALA A 402 24.87 -4.54 21.05
CA ALA A 402 23.81 -5.01 20.18
C ALA A 402 23.56 -6.52 20.36
N GLU A 403 22.32 -6.92 20.12
CA GLU A 403 21.86 -8.30 20.25
C GLU A 403 21.02 -8.71 19.03
N LEU A 404 21.08 -9.97 18.68
CA LEU A 404 20.26 -10.56 17.62
C LEU A 404 19.18 -11.44 18.24
N TYR A 405 17.92 -11.14 17.99
CA TYR A 405 16.82 -12.04 18.29
C TYR A 405 16.60 -13.02 17.14
N ASP A 406 16.56 -14.30 17.46
CA ASP A 406 16.25 -15.37 16.51
C ASP A 406 14.80 -15.83 16.72
N PRO A 407 13.87 -15.54 15.79
CA PRO A 407 12.46 -15.92 15.94
C PRO A 407 12.21 -17.43 15.95
N ALA A 408 13.15 -18.24 15.40
CA ALA A 408 13.01 -19.70 15.38
C ALA A 408 13.26 -20.32 16.74
N THR A 409 14.12 -19.71 17.56
CA THR A 409 14.47 -20.20 18.90
C THR A 409 13.87 -19.35 20.02
N GLY A 410 13.45 -18.12 19.72
CA GLY A 410 13.01 -17.15 20.72
C GLY A 410 14.14 -16.61 21.60
N ILE A 411 15.39 -16.66 21.16
CA ILE A 411 16.57 -16.34 21.97
C ILE A 411 17.25 -15.07 21.44
N PHE A 412 17.68 -14.19 22.36
CA PHE A 412 18.62 -13.11 22.08
C PHE A 412 20.06 -13.58 22.25
N THR A 413 20.92 -13.24 21.33
CA THR A 413 22.36 -13.53 21.38
C THR A 413 23.16 -12.26 21.13
N PRO A 414 24.22 -11.97 21.91
CA PRO A 414 25.09 -10.84 21.64
C PRO A 414 25.70 -10.91 20.23
N THR A 415 25.88 -9.74 19.62
CA THR A 415 26.64 -9.57 18.38
C THR A 415 27.70 -8.48 18.59
N GLY A 416 28.37 -8.00 17.53
CA GLY A 416 29.32 -6.89 17.64
C GLY A 416 28.71 -5.67 18.32
N ALA A 417 29.53 -4.83 18.92
CA ALA A 417 29.10 -3.57 19.54
C ALA A 417 29.50 -2.37 18.68
N MET A 418 28.74 -1.27 18.78
CA MET A 418 29.13 0.03 18.24
C MET A 418 30.40 0.56 18.92
N THR A 419 31.12 1.44 18.26
CA THR A 419 32.28 2.12 18.85
C THR A 419 31.89 3.09 19.95
N THR A 420 30.65 3.64 19.89
CA THR A 420 30.12 4.60 20.86
C THR A 420 28.66 4.27 21.15
N GLY A 421 28.34 4.20 22.46
CA GLY A 421 26.96 4.03 22.92
C GLY A 421 26.08 5.20 22.49
N ARG A 422 24.87 4.91 22.04
CA ARG A 422 23.90 5.91 21.59
C ARG A 422 22.46 5.50 21.83
N GLU A 423 21.62 6.48 22.07
CA GLU A 423 20.16 6.37 22.14
C GLU A 423 19.50 7.38 21.19
N GLN A 424 18.20 7.26 20.92
CA GLN A 424 17.48 8.17 20.02
C GLN A 424 18.13 8.30 18.63
N HIS A 425 18.87 7.28 18.21
CA HIS A 425 19.46 7.14 16.89
C HIS A 425 18.48 6.49 15.93
N THR A 426 18.78 6.53 14.65
CA THR A 426 18.04 5.78 13.64
C THR A 426 18.81 4.55 13.19
N ALA A 427 18.08 3.49 12.85
CA ALA A 427 18.60 2.27 12.22
C ALA A 427 17.82 1.98 10.94
N THR A 428 18.49 2.01 9.80
CA THR A 428 17.87 1.84 8.48
C THR A 428 18.47 0.63 7.78
N LEU A 429 17.63 -0.38 7.45
CA LEU A 429 18.05 -1.51 6.62
C LEU A 429 18.29 -1.02 5.18
N LEU A 430 19.52 -1.18 4.71
CA LEU A 430 19.93 -0.82 3.36
C LEU A 430 19.56 -1.94 2.35
N ALA A 431 19.52 -1.60 1.07
CA ALA A 431 19.17 -2.55 0.00
C ALA A 431 20.14 -3.74 -0.09
N ASP A 432 21.40 -3.56 0.33
CA ASP A 432 22.44 -4.61 0.37
C ASP A 432 22.38 -5.49 1.63
N GLY A 433 21.42 -5.24 2.53
CA GLY A 433 21.19 -6.02 3.75
C GLY A 433 21.97 -5.54 4.97
N ARG A 434 22.86 -4.55 4.84
CA ARG A 434 23.51 -3.89 5.97
C ARG A 434 22.55 -2.93 6.67
N VAL A 435 22.85 -2.54 7.91
CA VAL A 435 22.04 -1.59 8.66
C VAL A 435 22.84 -0.32 8.95
N LEU A 436 22.32 0.82 8.51
CA LEU A 436 22.88 2.14 8.79
C LEU A 436 22.42 2.60 10.17
N ILE A 437 23.34 2.89 11.07
CA ILE A 437 23.09 3.46 12.40
C ILE A 437 23.57 4.90 12.38
N ALA A 438 22.64 5.87 12.46
CA ALA A 438 22.98 7.27 12.28
C ALA A 438 22.60 8.12 13.49
N GLY A 439 23.49 9.01 13.92
CA GLY A 439 23.25 10.02 14.94
C GLY A 439 22.88 9.45 16.32
N GLY A 440 21.93 10.10 16.95
CA GLY A 440 21.53 9.84 18.34
C GLY A 440 22.25 10.72 19.35
N THR A 441 22.02 10.45 20.63
CA THR A 441 22.67 11.09 21.76
C THR A 441 23.75 10.18 22.33
N THR A 442 24.91 10.73 22.63
CA THR A 442 26.07 10.01 23.21
C THR A 442 26.52 10.68 24.49
N SER A 443 27.26 9.95 25.37
CA SER A 443 27.83 10.49 26.57
C SER A 443 28.98 11.45 26.27
N THR A 444 29.03 12.56 27.00
CA THR A 444 30.18 13.49 27.00
C THR A 444 31.31 13.07 27.95
N GLY A 445 31.11 11.95 28.69
CA GLY A 445 32.06 11.50 29.72
C GLY A 445 31.97 12.26 31.06
N ALA A 446 31.20 13.32 31.14
CA ALA A 446 30.99 14.12 32.37
C ALA A 446 29.53 14.02 32.90
N GLY A 447 28.82 12.96 32.53
CA GLY A 447 27.42 12.74 32.90
C GLY A 447 26.40 13.54 32.08
N GLY A 448 26.85 14.20 30.99
CA GLY A 448 25.97 14.89 30.03
C GLY A 448 25.79 14.08 28.77
N LEU A 449 24.68 14.32 28.07
CA LEU A 449 24.38 13.76 26.76
C LEU A 449 24.44 14.86 25.71
N GLN A 450 24.90 14.51 24.50
CA GLN A 450 24.92 15.43 23.35
C GLN A 450 24.59 14.70 22.05
N PRO A 451 23.93 15.37 21.11
CA PRO A 451 23.75 14.81 19.75
C PRO A 451 25.08 14.51 19.07
N THR A 452 25.10 13.48 18.23
CA THR A 452 26.28 13.11 17.46
C THR A 452 25.99 13.11 15.94
N ALA A 453 27.04 13.43 15.15
CA ALA A 453 27.00 13.30 13.70
C ALA A 453 27.58 11.96 13.21
N THR A 454 28.11 11.14 14.12
CA THR A 454 28.78 9.88 13.75
C THR A 454 27.78 8.84 13.26
N VAL A 455 28.26 8.02 12.33
CA VAL A 455 27.47 6.98 11.66
C VAL A 455 28.27 5.69 11.63
N GLU A 456 27.61 4.60 11.91
CA GLU A 456 28.17 3.25 11.84
C GLU A 456 27.28 2.36 10.95
N VAL A 457 27.86 1.37 10.32
CA VAL A 457 27.14 0.38 9.52
C VAL A 457 27.37 -1.00 10.12
N TYR A 458 26.27 -1.69 10.43
CA TYR A 458 26.30 -3.08 10.85
C TYR A 458 26.22 -4.00 9.63
N ASP A 459 27.14 -4.97 9.57
CA ASP A 459 27.15 -6.03 8.56
C ASP A 459 26.67 -7.35 9.19
N PRO A 460 25.47 -7.85 8.82
CA PRO A 460 24.94 -9.09 9.37
C PRO A 460 25.75 -10.35 9.00
N SER A 461 26.58 -10.29 7.95
CA SER A 461 27.40 -11.43 7.51
C SER A 461 28.61 -11.65 8.42
N THR A 462 29.14 -10.57 8.99
CA THR A 462 30.28 -10.59 9.91
C THR A 462 29.88 -10.42 11.36
N GLY A 463 28.66 -9.90 11.62
CA GLY A 463 28.18 -9.55 12.95
C GLY A 463 28.93 -8.36 13.55
N SER A 464 29.48 -7.44 12.75
CA SER A 464 30.33 -6.35 13.22
C SER A 464 29.85 -4.98 12.74
N PHE A 465 30.23 -3.94 13.48
CA PHE A 465 30.02 -2.53 13.12
C PHE A 465 31.28 -1.95 12.52
N SER A 466 31.14 -1.06 11.58
CA SER A 466 32.21 -0.26 10.99
C SER A 466 31.79 1.21 10.89
N VAL A 467 32.73 2.11 11.17
CA VAL A 467 32.49 3.56 11.02
C VAL A 467 32.30 3.87 9.53
N SER A 468 31.29 4.70 9.22
CA SER A 468 31.00 5.24 7.89
C SER A 468 31.23 6.75 7.86
N GLY A 469 30.86 7.42 6.75
CA GLY A 469 30.91 8.88 6.67
C GLY A 469 30.02 9.52 7.73
N SER A 470 30.41 10.70 8.22
CA SER A 470 29.63 11.45 9.21
C SER A 470 28.65 12.42 8.53
N MET A 471 27.53 12.70 9.18
CA MET A 471 26.65 13.80 8.83
C MET A 471 27.37 15.15 9.01
N ALA A 472 26.94 16.18 8.30
CA ALA A 472 27.43 17.54 8.50
C ALA A 472 26.92 18.15 9.82
N VAL A 473 25.73 17.71 10.27
CA VAL A 473 25.09 18.20 11.50
C VAL A 473 24.83 17.05 12.46
N ALA A 474 25.20 17.23 13.74
CA ALA A 474 24.88 16.30 14.80
C ALA A 474 23.36 16.27 15.07
N ARG A 475 22.76 15.08 15.18
CA ARG A 475 21.32 14.89 15.26
C ARG A 475 20.92 13.81 16.25
N SER A 476 19.85 14.06 17.00
CA SER A 476 19.07 13.08 17.75
C SER A 476 17.59 13.33 17.52
N LEU A 477 16.72 12.34 17.72
CA LEU A 477 15.29 12.46 17.43
C LEU A 477 15.00 12.91 15.98
N HIS A 478 15.92 12.62 15.08
CA HIS A 478 15.78 12.81 13.63
C HIS A 478 15.11 11.60 13.00
N THR A 479 14.75 11.71 11.73
CA THR A 479 14.25 10.58 10.96
C THR A 479 15.26 10.16 9.89
N ALA A 480 15.26 8.87 9.55
CA ALA A 480 16.03 8.32 8.45
C ALA A 480 15.14 7.40 7.61
N THR A 481 14.98 7.74 6.33
CA THR A 481 14.05 7.06 5.42
C THR A 481 14.80 6.53 4.21
N LEU A 482 14.73 5.21 3.97
CA LEU A 482 15.28 4.60 2.74
C LEU A 482 14.39 5.03 1.56
N LEU A 483 15.00 5.72 0.61
CA LEU A 483 14.36 6.18 -0.61
C LEU A 483 14.35 5.07 -1.68
N PRO A 484 13.44 5.14 -2.69
CA PRO A 484 13.43 4.20 -3.82
C PRO A 484 14.75 4.15 -4.59
N SER A 485 15.56 5.22 -4.56
CA SER A 485 16.90 5.27 -5.14
C SER A 485 17.94 4.40 -4.41
N GLY A 486 17.59 3.82 -3.26
CA GLY A 486 18.52 3.09 -2.37
C GLY A 486 19.35 3.99 -1.46
N LYS A 487 19.21 5.31 -1.57
CA LYS A 487 19.82 6.29 -0.66
C LYS A 487 18.95 6.50 0.58
N VAL A 488 19.51 7.08 1.64
CA VAL A 488 18.76 7.34 2.88
C VAL A 488 18.65 8.84 3.10
N LEU A 489 17.42 9.34 3.18
CA LEU A 489 17.13 10.71 3.62
C LEU A 489 17.22 10.77 5.14
N VAL A 490 18.06 11.65 5.66
CA VAL A 490 18.16 11.97 7.09
C VAL A 490 17.69 13.40 7.29
N ALA A 491 16.65 13.62 8.08
CA ALA A 491 16.00 14.93 8.19
C ALA A 491 15.77 15.35 9.65
N GLY A 492 15.98 16.63 9.93
CA GLY A 492 15.68 17.25 11.22
C GLY A 492 16.55 16.76 12.37
N GLY A 493 15.96 16.74 13.55
CA GLY A 493 16.59 16.32 14.81
C GLY A 493 17.34 17.43 15.53
N GLY A 494 17.55 17.26 16.83
CA GLY A 494 18.10 18.32 17.68
C GLY A 494 17.13 19.50 17.82
N ASP A 495 17.60 20.58 18.43
CA ASP A 495 16.79 21.77 18.64
C ASP A 495 16.65 22.55 17.31
N ASP A 496 15.44 22.64 16.80
CA ASP A 496 15.04 23.47 15.65
C ASP A 496 15.84 23.27 14.35
N ASN A 497 16.35 22.06 14.12
CA ASN A 497 17.13 21.76 12.92
C ASN A 497 16.21 21.50 11.72
N SER A 498 16.27 22.38 10.74
CA SER A 498 15.52 22.25 9.46
C SER A 498 16.31 21.55 8.37
N THR A 499 17.60 21.23 8.57
CA THR A 499 18.43 20.68 7.51
C THR A 499 18.17 19.20 7.27
N ALA A 500 18.44 18.75 6.05
CA ALA A 500 18.41 17.36 5.68
C ALA A 500 19.63 16.96 4.85
N GLU A 501 19.98 15.69 4.92
CA GLU A 501 21.14 15.10 4.25
C GLU A 501 20.76 13.77 3.60
N ILE A 502 21.41 13.45 2.50
CA ILE A 502 21.27 12.17 1.81
C ILE A 502 22.52 11.34 2.03
N TYR A 503 22.37 10.16 2.60
CA TYR A 503 23.41 9.14 2.68
C TYR A 503 23.39 8.27 1.43
N ASP A 504 24.56 8.10 0.80
CA ASP A 504 24.74 7.19 -0.32
C ASP A 504 25.50 5.94 0.15
N PRO A 505 24.83 4.77 0.21
CA PRO A 505 25.49 3.54 0.67
C PRO A 505 26.63 3.04 -0.21
N ALA A 506 26.67 3.45 -1.50
CA ALA A 506 27.73 3.05 -2.41
C ALA A 506 29.07 3.77 -2.13
N SER A 507 29.00 5.04 -1.74
CA SER A 507 30.18 5.84 -1.38
C SER A 507 30.43 5.91 0.13
N GLY A 508 29.43 5.57 0.95
CA GLY A 508 29.49 5.74 2.39
C GLY A 508 29.52 7.20 2.85
N SER A 509 29.03 8.14 2.04
CA SER A 509 29.12 9.58 2.30
C SER A 509 27.77 10.27 2.34
N PHE A 510 27.73 11.45 2.98
CA PHE A 510 26.56 12.31 3.05
C PHE A 510 26.70 13.50 2.10
N SER A 511 25.56 13.95 1.58
CA SER A 511 25.43 15.21 0.83
C SER A 511 24.25 16.00 1.37
N ILE A 512 24.38 17.32 1.44
CA ILE A 512 23.30 18.21 1.84
C ILE A 512 22.22 18.20 0.73
N THR A 513 20.95 18.18 1.15
CA THR A 513 19.79 18.37 0.27
C THR A 513 18.97 19.58 0.73
N GLY A 514 17.85 19.88 0.05
CA GLY A 514 16.94 20.95 0.49
C GLY A 514 16.47 20.74 1.93
N GLY A 515 16.43 21.81 2.72
CA GLY A 515 15.94 21.77 4.10
C GLY A 515 14.42 21.96 4.19
N MET A 516 13.86 21.60 5.34
CA MET A 516 12.46 21.88 5.72
C MET A 516 12.27 23.39 5.95
N GLU A 517 11.05 23.87 5.78
CA GLU A 517 10.69 25.26 6.11
C GLU A 517 10.77 25.50 7.62
N ILE A 518 10.33 24.50 8.41
CA ILE A 518 10.33 24.59 9.87
C ILE A 518 11.21 23.47 10.43
N GLY A 519 12.18 23.82 11.28
CA GLY A 519 13.02 22.86 11.98
C GLY A 519 12.19 22.01 12.95
N ARG A 520 12.50 20.71 13.03
CA ARG A 520 11.72 19.76 13.82
C ARG A 520 12.53 18.58 14.34
N SER A 521 12.14 18.09 15.52
CA SER A 521 12.65 16.87 16.15
C SER A 521 11.49 16.08 16.73
N GLY A 522 11.64 14.76 16.93
CA GLY A 522 10.53 13.91 17.37
C GLY A 522 9.34 13.90 16.39
N HIS A 523 9.60 14.24 15.13
CA HIS A 523 8.65 14.17 14.02
C HIS A 523 8.64 12.77 13.41
N THR A 524 7.68 12.50 12.55
CA THR A 524 7.64 11.28 11.76
C THR A 524 8.00 11.55 10.29
N ALA A 525 8.59 10.54 9.64
CA ALA A 525 8.85 10.54 8.20
C ALA A 525 8.35 9.23 7.61
N THR A 526 7.44 9.32 6.67
CA THR A 526 6.77 8.17 6.05
C THR A 526 6.96 8.20 4.54
N LEU A 527 7.62 7.18 3.99
CA LEU A 527 7.72 7.00 2.54
C LEU A 527 6.33 6.63 1.99
N LEU A 528 5.82 7.49 1.11
CA LEU A 528 4.54 7.31 0.44
C LEU A 528 4.68 6.40 -0.80
N THR A 529 3.56 5.86 -1.28
CA THR A 529 3.53 4.99 -2.45
C THR A 529 3.96 5.68 -3.76
N ASN A 530 3.91 7.01 -3.80
CA ASN A 530 4.38 7.81 -4.95
C ASN A 530 5.88 8.15 -4.90
N GLY A 531 6.61 7.68 -3.88
CA GLY A 531 8.04 7.92 -3.69
C GLY A 531 8.41 9.18 -2.91
N SER A 532 7.44 10.06 -2.58
CA SER A 532 7.67 11.19 -1.69
C SER A 532 7.77 10.74 -0.23
N VAL A 533 8.44 11.53 0.62
CA VAL A 533 8.46 11.29 2.06
C VAL A 533 7.61 12.36 2.75
N LEU A 534 6.54 11.93 3.42
CA LEU A 534 5.76 12.80 4.30
C LEU A 534 6.52 13.00 5.61
N VAL A 535 6.87 14.23 5.94
CA VAL A 535 7.39 14.64 7.23
C VAL A 535 6.31 15.41 7.96
N ALA A 536 5.90 14.96 9.14
CA ALA A 536 4.75 15.54 9.84
C ALA A 536 5.04 15.79 11.33
N GLY A 537 4.51 16.88 11.84
CA GLY A 537 4.59 17.24 13.25
C GLY A 537 6.03 17.45 13.74
N GLY A 538 6.29 17.05 14.99
CA GLY A 538 7.55 17.24 15.71
C GLY A 538 7.48 18.37 16.69
N GLY A 539 8.66 18.75 17.26
CA GLY A 539 8.77 19.72 18.34
C GLY A 539 8.69 19.05 19.72
N ILE A 540 9.83 19.02 20.41
CA ILE A 540 9.91 18.45 21.77
C ILE A 540 9.41 19.40 22.84
N TYR A 541 9.41 20.72 22.58
CA TYR A 541 8.96 21.74 23.53
C TYR A 541 7.57 22.30 23.19
N ALA A 542 7.21 22.32 21.92
CA ALA A 542 5.89 22.70 21.44
C ALA A 542 5.58 21.87 20.20
N GLY A 543 4.51 21.10 20.24
CA GLY A 543 4.10 20.30 19.10
C GLY A 543 3.92 21.17 17.84
N LEU A 544 4.29 20.65 16.68
CA LEU A 544 4.07 21.28 15.39
C LEU A 544 2.87 20.62 14.68
N ALA A 545 2.04 21.46 14.06
CA ALA A 545 0.96 20.99 13.19
C ALA A 545 1.42 20.87 11.73
N SER A 546 2.50 21.56 11.34
CA SER A 546 2.94 21.60 9.94
C SER A 546 3.45 20.25 9.45
N ALA A 547 3.21 19.99 8.16
CA ALA A 547 3.77 18.84 7.46
C ALA A 547 4.32 19.27 6.10
N GLU A 548 5.32 18.54 5.64
CA GLU A 548 6.03 18.79 4.39
C GLU A 548 6.26 17.48 3.64
N LEU A 549 6.35 17.56 2.33
CA LEU A 549 6.71 16.45 1.45
C LEU A 549 8.13 16.68 0.92
N TYR A 550 9.01 15.72 1.14
CA TYR A 550 10.30 15.63 0.44
C TYR A 550 10.11 14.90 -0.89
N GLN A 551 10.69 15.50 -1.95
CA GLN A 551 10.57 15.02 -3.33
C GLN A 551 11.93 14.98 -4.00
#